data_1631bf2dcbdcd0f76066d20425daf180
#
_entry.id   1631bf2dcbdcd0f76066d20425daf180
#
_cell.length_a   1.000
_cell.length_b   1.000
_cell.length_c   1.000
_cell.angle_alpha   90.00
_cell.angle_beta   90.00
_cell.angle_gamma   90.00
#
_symmetry.space_group_name_H-M   'P 1'
#
loop_
_entity.id
_entity.type
_entity.pdbx_description
1 polymer ?
#
loop_
_entity_poly.entity_id
_entity_poly.type
_entity_poly.pdbx_seq_one_letter_code
_entity_poly.pdbx_strand_id
1 'polypeptide(L)'
;MIERIQGGWLEFDAAIATPDQMAKVGRIARILGPRGLMPNPKTGTVTPDVAKAVQDIKGGKINFRVDKQANLHLVIGKTSFDEAKLVENYAAALDEVLRAKPSSAKGRYLKKVTVSTTMGPGIQVDPNRIKNVASEDEADQA
;
A
#
# COMPACT_ATOMS: atom_id res chain seq x y z
N MET A 1 -3.27 24.79 6.38
CA MET A 1 -3.48 23.59 5.55
C MET A 1 -4.97 23.19 5.49
N ILE A 2 -5.69 23.09 6.61
CA ILE A 2 -7.13 22.75 6.66
C ILE A 2 -7.97 23.69 5.79
N GLU A 3 -7.75 24.99 5.88
CA GLU A 3 -8.44 26.01 5.08
C GLU A 3 -8.18 25.85 3.57
N ARG A 4 -6.96 25.47 3.18
CA ARG A 4 -6.63 25.19 1.77
C ARG A 4 -7.40 23.97 1.25
N ILE A 5 -7.53 22.93 2.06
CA ILE A 5 -8.29 21.74 1.71
C ILE A 5 -9.79 22.06 1.61
N GLN A 6 -10.31 22.90 2.48
CA GLN A 6 -11.69 23.41 2.37
C GLN A 6 -11.91 24.23 1.10
N GLY A 7 -10.88 24.96 0.64
CA GLY A 7 -10.86 25.69 -0.63
C GLY A 7 -10.66 24.79 -1.87
N GLY A 8 -10.61 23.46 -1.71
CA GLY A 8 -10.51 22.51 -2.82
C GLY A 8 -9.09 22.08 -3.21
N TRP A 9 -8.06 22.52 -2.47
CA TRP A 9 -6.70 22.06 -2.74
C TRP A 9 -6.49 20.64 -2.21
N LEU A 10 -6.15 19.71 -3.11
CA LEU A 10 -6.00 18.28 -2.83
C LEU A 10 -4.78 17.68 -3.58
N GLU A 11 -3.79 18.52 -3.89
CA GLU A 11 -2.56 18.12 -4.59
C GLU A 11 -1.55 17.50 -3.60
N PHE A 12 -1.91 16.38 -2.97
CA PHE A 12 -1.05 15.60 -2.11
C PHE A 12 -1.46 14.13 -2.10
N ASP A 13 -0.51 13.23 -1.92
CA ASP A 13 -0.73 11.78 -1.96
C ASP A 13 -1.12 11.20 -0.60
N ALA A 14 -0.66 11.79 0.50
CA ALA A 14 -0.96 11.32 1.84
C ALA A 14 -1.07 12.48 2.85
N ALA A 15 -1.92 12.30 3.85
CA ALA A 15 -2.07 13.23 4.97
C ALA A 15 -1.71 12.54 6.28
N ILE A 16 -0.85 13.21 7.07
CA ILE A 16 -0.49 12.78 8.42
C ILE A 16 -1.07 13.80 9.41
N ALA A 17 -1.57 13.33 10.52
CA ALA A 17 -2.08 14.17 11.58
C ALA A 17 -1.61 13.69 12.95
N THR A 18 -1.41 14.63 13.86
CA THR A 18 -1.26 14.28 15.28
C THR A 18 -2.65 14.03 15.90
N PRO A 19 -2.75 13.20 16.93
CA PRO A 19 -4.03 12.91 17.58
C PRO A 19 -4.80 14.18 18.00
N ASP A 20 -4.10 15.20 18.48
CA ASP A 20 -4.69 16.48 18.93
C ASP A 20 -5.37 17.26 17.79
N GLN A 21 -4.86 17.10 16.55
CA GLN A 21 -5.41 17.78 15.39
C GLN A 21 -6.57 17.03 14.72
N MET A 22 -6.82 15.79 15.14
CA MET A 22 -7.87 14.95 14.54
C MET A 22 -9.28 15.57 14.67
N ALA A 23 -9.56 16.30 15.74
CA ALA A 23 -10.82 17.01 15.89
C ALA A 23 -11.03 18.07 14.79
N LYS A 24 -9.97 18.74 14.38
CA LYS A 24 -9.99 19.73 13.29
C LYS A 24 -10.06 19.04 11.92
N VAL A 25 -9.31 17.95 11.75
CA VAL A 25 -9.31 17.14 10.51
C VAL A 25 -10.70 16.49 10.29
N GLY A 26 -11.41 16.14 11.36
CA GLY A 26 -12.77 15.62 11.29
C GLY A 26 -13.75 16.54 10.52
N ARG A 27 -13.55 17.86 10.58
CA ARG A 27 -14.38 18.83 9.84
C ARG A 27 -14.24 18.72 8.33
N ILE A 28 -13.09 18.25 7.84
CA ILE A 28 -12.79 18.05 6.42
C ILE A 28 -12.88 16.57 5.99
N ALA A 29 -13.34 15.70 6.89
CA ALA A 29 -13.47 14.26 6.62
C ALA A 29 -14.36 13.96 5.41
N ARG A 30 -15.39 14.77 5.16
CA ARG A 30 -16.27 14.63 3.98
C ARG A 30 -15.54 14.83 2.66
N ILE A 31 -14.45 15.60 2.67
CA ILE A 31 -13.62 15.87 1.48
C ILE A 31 -12.54 14.80 1.33
N LEU A 32 -11.87 14.44 2.43
CA LEU A 32 -10.74 13.51 2.43
C LEU A 32 -11.17 12.04 2.37
N GLY A 33 -12.31 11.69 2.99
CA GLY A 33 -12.80 10.32 3.11
C GLY A 33 -13.02 9.64 1.76
N PRO A 34 -13.82 10.20 0.84
CA PRO A 34 -14.10 9.58 -0.46
C PRO A 34 -12.85 9.40 -1.33
N ARG A 35 -11.79 10.18 -1.09
CA ARG A 35 -10.52 10.12 -1.82
C ARG A 35 -9.47 9.24 -1.16
N GLY A 36 -9.79 8.61 -0.02
CA GLY A 36 -8.84 7.77 0.71
C GLY A 36 -7.69 8.52 1.38
N LEU A 37 -7.75 9.85 1.45
CA LEU A 37 -6.71 10.72 2.02
C LEU A 37 -6.90 10.99 3.52
N MET A 38 -7.92 10.40 4.14
CA MET A 38 -8.22 10.60 5.56
C MET A 38 -7.16 9.91 6.44
N PRO A 39 -6.48 10.64 7.35
CA PRO A 39 -5.58 10.05 8.32
C PRO A 39 -6.28 9.00 9.18
N ASN A 40 -5.63 7.85 9.41
CA ASN A 40 -6.17 6.75 10.18
C ASN A 40 -5.12 6.20 11.16
N PRO A 41 -5.46 6.03 12.45
CA PRO A 41 -4.56 5.43 13.44
C PRO A 41 -4.09 4.02 13.07
N LYS A 42 -4.97 3.23 12.45
CA LYS A 42 -4.66 1.84 12.05
C LYS A 42 -3.59 1.75 10.97
N THR A 43 -3.47 2.75 10.12
CA THR A 43 -2.45 2.82 9.06
C THR A 43 -1.19 3.56 9.50
N GLY A 44 -1.15 4.05 10.76
CA GLY A 44 -0.03 4.80 11.31
C GLY A 44 0.10 6.23 10.77
N THR A 45 -0.92 6.75 10.08
CA THR A 45 -0.95 8.14 9.61
C THR A 45 -1.48 9.12 10.66
N VAL A 46 -1.96 8.62 11.79
CA VAL A 46 -2.22 9.40 13.00
C VAL A 46 -1.20 9.00 14.06
N THR A 47 -0.19 9.82 14.26
CA THR A 47 0.93 9.54 15.18
C THR A 47 1.46 10.83 15.79
N PRO A 48 1.97 10.79 17.03
CA PRO A 48 2.72 11.91 17.59
C PRO A 48 4.08 12.11 16.91
N ASP A 49 4.69 11.04 16.38
CA ASP A 49 5.96 11.09 15.65
C ASP A 49 5.73 11.30 14.16
N VAL A 50 5.56 12.56 13.78
CA VAL A 50 5.32 12.97 12.39
C VAL A 50 6.55 12.75 11.52
N ALA A 51 7.77 12.94 12.06
CA ALA A 51 9.01 12.83 11.28
C ALA A 51 9.20 11.41 10.76
N LYS A 52 9.04 10.41 11.62
CA LYS A 52 9.12 9.00 11.25
C LYS A 52 8.04 8.63 10.23
N ALA A 53 6.79 9.05 10.47
CA ALA A 53 5.70 8.76 9.54
C ALA A 53 5.92 9.35 8.14
N VAL A 54 6.52 10.55 8.04
CA VAL A 54 6.90 11.16 6.76
C VAL A 54 8.00 10.35 6.07
N GLN A 55 9.01 9.88 6.82
CA GLN A 55 10.07 9.04 6.26
C GLN A 55 9.53 7.71 5.75
N ASP A 56 8.66 7.05 6.53
CA ASP A 56 8.03 5.79 6.15
C ASP A 56 7.22 5.94 4.85
N ILE A 57 6.41 6.99 4.73
CA ILE A 57 5.60 7.24 3.53
C ILE A 57 6.48 7.58 2.33
N LYS A 58 7.52 8.40 2.51
CA LYS A 58 8.50 8.69 1.44
C LYS A 58 9.30 7.45 1.04
N GLY A 59 9.55 6.53 1.96
CA GLY A 59 10.16 5.24 1.71
C GLY A 59 9.26 4.24 0.97
N GLY A 60 8.03 4.66 0.60
CA GLY A 60 7.12 3.82 -0.18
C GLY A 60 6.21 2.92 0.65
N LYS A 61 6.01 3.23 1.94
CA LYS A 61 5.06 2.48 2.78
C LYS A 61 3.68 2.50 2.15
N ILE A 62 3.21 1.34 1.73
CA ILE A 62 1.84 1.14 1.24
C ILE A 62 0.96 0.56 2.33
N ASN A 63 -0.32 0.92 2.30
CA ASN A 63 -1.32 0.35 3.17
C ASN A 63 -2.23 -0.55 2.35
N PHE A 64 -2.44 -1.77 2.81
CA PHE A 64 -3.37 -2.69 2.19
C PHE A 64 -4.46 -3.10 3.17
N ARG A 65 -5.60 -3.46 2.65
CA ARG A 65 -6.75 -3.87 3.43
C ARG A 65 -7.45 -5.04 2.75
N VAL A 66 -7.88 -5.99 3.57
CA VAL A 66 -8.72 -7.11 3.12
C VAL A 66 -10.14 -6.62 2.89
N ASP A 67 -10.75 -6.97 1.77
CA ASP A 67 -12.16 -6.73 1.49
C ASP A 67 -13.07 -7.80 2.15
N LYS A 68 -14.38 -7.67 1.95
CA LYS A 68 -15.38 -8.62 2.50
C LYS A 68 -15.30 -10.03 1.90
N GLN A 69 -14.65 -10.16 0.75
CA GLN A 69 -14.44 -11.42 0.03
C GLN A 69 -13.08 -12.04 0.28
N ALA A 70 -12.31 -11.51 1.25
CA ALA A 70 -10.95 -11.92 1.56
C ALA A 70 -9.93 -11.67 0.43
N ASN A 71 -10.17 -10.67 -0.43
CA ASN A 71 -9.20 -10.22 -1.40
C ASN A 71 -8.37 -9.06 -0.84
N LEU A 72 -7.10 -9.01 -1.25
CA LEU A 72 -6.20 -7.90 -1.01
C LEU A 72 -6.01 -7.11 -2.30
N HIS A 73 -6.12 -5.79 -2.19
CA HIS A 73 -5.84 -4.87 -3.29
C HIS A 73 -4.71 -3.95 -2.86
N LEU A 74 -3.64 -3.96 -3.64
CA LEU A 74 -2.47 -3.11 -3.39
C LEU A 74 -1.87 -2.64 -4.70
N VAL A 75 -1.27 -1.46 -4.66
CA VAL A 75 -0.57 -0.87 -5.80
C VAL A 75 0.90 -1.22 -5.66
N ILE A 76 1.47 -1.91 -6.66
CA ILE A 76 2.89 -2.30 -6.70
C ILE A 76 3.77 -1.29 -7.43
N GLY A 77 3.18 -0.40 -8.22
CA GLY A 77 3.94 0.63 -8.92
C GLY A 77 3.10 1.41 -9.94
N LYS A 78 3.78 2.20 -10.70
CA LYS A 78 3.23 3.01 -11.81
C LYS A 78 3.79 2.48 -13.13
N THR A 79 3.12 2.76 -14.25
CA THR A 79 3.58 2.38 -15.60
C THR A 79 4.92 2.99 -16.00
N SER A 80 5.39 3.99 -15.26
CA SER A 80 6.71 4.61 -15.46
C SER A 80 7.85 3.89 -14.72
N PHE A 81 7.55 2.84 -13.96
CA PHE A 81 8.56 2.07 -13.25
C PHE A 81 9.17 1.03 -14.17
N ASP A 82 10.47 0.77 -14.02
CA ASP A 82 11.17 -0.30 -14.69
C ASP A 82 10.65 -1.68 -14.22
N GLU A 83 10.76 -2.68 -15.07
CA GLU A 83 10.29 -4.04 -14.79
C GLU A 83 10.92 -4.61 -13.52
N ALA A 84 12.23 -4.45 -13.34
CA ALA A 84 12.96 -4.92 -12.16
C ALA A 84 12.38 -4.35 -10.84
N LYS A 85 12.08 -3.05 -10.81
CA LYS A 85 11.48 -2.39 -9.65
C LYS A 85 10.06 -2.87 -9.37
N LEU A 86 9.29 -3.20 -10.41
CA LEU A 86 7.94 -3.75 -10.25
C LEU A 86 7.99 -5.16 -9.67
N VAL A 87 8.94 -5.97 -10.11
CA VAL A 87 9.18 -7.33 -9.59
C VAL A 87 9.62 -7.29 -8.14
N GLU A 88 10.55 -6.41 -7.78
CA GLU A 88 11.03 -6.21 -6.42
C GLU A 88 9.87 -5.78 -5.49
N ASN A 89 9.09 -4.78 -5.91
CA ASN A 89 7.93 -4.32 -5.14
C ASN A 89 6.88 -5.43 -4.98
N TYR A 90 6.66 -6.22 -6.01
CA TYR A 90 5.75 -7.36 -5.97
C TYR A 90 6.22 -8.41 -4.98
N ALA A 91 7.49 -8.79 -5.01
CA ALA A 91 8.09 -9.75 -4.09
C ALA A 91 8.00 -9.25 -2.63
N ALA A 92 8.39 -8.01 -2.38
CA ALA A 92 8.31 -7.40 -1.05
C ALA A 92 6.87 -7.35 -0.51
N ALA A 93 5.90 -7.01 -1.36
CA ALA A 93 4.50 -6.97 -0.97
C ALA A 93 3.95 -8.35 -0.60
N LEU A 94 4.31 -9.38 -1.36
CA LEU A 94 3.87 -10.75 -1.08
C LEU A 94 4.54 -11.35 0.16
N ASP A 95 5.82 -11.05 0.40
CA ASP A 95 6.52 -11.46 1.62
C ASP A 95 5.86 -10.86 2.86
N GLU A 96 5.47 -9.58 2.81
CA GLU A 96 4.77 -8.95 3.93
C GLU A 96 3.39 -9.54 4.16
N VAL A 97 2.64 -9.85 3.09
CA VAL A 97 1.34 -10.53 3.19
C VAL A 97 1.49 -11.94 3.79
N LEU A 98 2.53 -12.68 3.42
CA LEU A 98 2.82 -14.00 3.98
C LEU A 98 3.25 -13.91 5.43
N ARG A 99 4.04 -12.89 5.80
CA ARG A 99 4.46 -12.62 7.18
C ARG A 99 3.28 -12.25 8.07
N ALA A 100 2.32 -11.51 7.53
CA ALA A 100 1.08 -11.14 8.23
C ALA A 100 0.07 -12.28 8.35
N LYS A 101 0.37 -13.49 7.84
CA LYS A 101 -0.51 -14.65 7.94
C LYS A 101 -0.80 -15.00 9.41
N PRO A 102 -2.07 -15.01 9.84
CA PRO A 102 -2.42 -15.41 11.21
C PRO A 102 -2.17 -16.90 11.41
N SER A 103 -1.74 -17.28 12.62
CA SER A 103 -1.48 -18.69 13.00
C SER A 103 -2.71 -19.59 12.88
N SER A 104 -3.89 -19.01 12.97
CA SER A 104 -5.18 -19.73 12.80
C SER A 104 -5.46 -20.14 11.36
N ALA A 105 -4.83 -19.51 10.36
CA ALA A 105 -5.03 -19.84 8.95
C ALA A 105 -4.22 -21.09 8.58
N LYS A 106 -4.91 -22.22 8.48
CA LYS A 106 -4.33 -23.51 8.05
C LYS A 106 -4.37 -23.66 6.53
N GLY A 107 -3.37 -24.33 5.97
CA GLY A 107 -3.30 -24.62 4.54
C GLY A 107 -2.75 -23.46 3.68
N ARG A 108 -3.09 -23.50 2.37
CA ARG A 108 -2.61 -22.54 1.38
C ARG A 108 -3.26 -21.18 1.61
N TYR A 109 -2.44 -20.17 2.01
CA TYR A 109 -2.91 -18.84 2.34
C TYR A 109 -3.23 -18.00 1.08
N LEU A 110 -2.29 -17.93 0.16
CA LEU A 110 -2.49 -17.28 -1.13
C LEU A 110 -3.09 -18.27 -2.12
N LYS A 111 -4.35 -18.08 -2.48
CA LYS A 111 -5.05 -18.96 -3.43
C LYS A 111 -4.78 -18.55 -4.87
N LYS A 112 -4.84 -17.27 -5.16
CA LYS A 112 -4.71 -16.69 -6.49
C LYS A 112 -4.09 -15.32 -6.38
N VAL A 113 -3.17 -15.01 -7.30
CA VAL A 113 -2.62 -13.68 -7.49
C VAL A 113 -2.90 -13.22 -8.91
N THR A 114 -3.32 -12.00 -9.08
CA THR A 114 -3.62 -11.39 -10.38
C THR A 114 -3.03 -10.00 -10.41
N VAL A 115 -2.26 -9.71 -11.43
CA VAL A 115 -1.70 -8.38 -11.71
C VAL A 115 -2.47 -7.77 -12.86
N SER A 116 -2.83 -6.52 -12.76
CA SER A 116 -3.50 -5.78 -13.82
C SER A 116 -3.10 -4.31 -13.82
N THR A 117 -3.13 -3.69 -14.97
CA THR A 117 -3.14 -2.22 -15.05
C THR A 117 -4.52 -1.69 -14.72
N THR A 118 -4.64 -0.37 -14.47
CA THR A 118 -5.92 0.26 -14.07
C THR A 118 -7.08 -0.06 -15.01
N MET A 119 -6.81 -0.13 -16.32
CA MET A 119 -7.83 -0.39 -17.36
C MET A 119 -7.51 -1.66 -18.18
N GLY A 120 -6.50 -2.42 -17.79
CA GLY A 120 -6.07 -3.61 -18.52
C GLY A 120 -6.72 -4.91 -18.02
N PRO A 121 -6.53 -6.00 -18.76
CA PRO A 121 -6.95 -7.32 -18.32
C PRO A 121 -6.15 -7.81 -17.12
N GLY A 122 -6.75 -8.68 -16.32
CA GLY A 122 -6.09 -9.34 -15.21
C GLY A 122 -5.22 -10.51 -15.67
N ILE A 123 -3.93 -10.46 -15.39
CA ILE A 123 -2.97 -11.52 -15.68
C ILE A 123 -2.75 -12.34 -14.43
N GLN A 124 -2.97 -13.65 -14.49
CA GLN A 124 -2.74 -14.54 -13.36
C GLN A 124 -1.24 -14.82 -13.21
N VAL A 125 -0.76 -14.72 -11.97
CA VAL A 125 0.62 -15.01 -11.60
C VAL A 125 0.63 -16.18 -10.62
N ASP A 126 1.58 -17.08 -10.74
CA ASP A 126 1.75 -18.21 -9.80
C ASP A 126 2.36 -17.68 -8.48
N PRO A 127 1.62 -17.78 -7.36
CA PRO A 127 2.12 -17.32 -6.07
C PRO A 127 3.29 -18.15 -5.52
N ASN A 128 3.62 -19.30 -6.11
CA ASN A 128 4.72 -20.15 -5.64
C ASN A 128 6.06 -19.80 -6.30
N ARG A 129 6.06 -19.08 -7.42
CA ARG A 129 7.27 -18.71 -8.17
C ARG A 129 8.04 -17.50 -7.62
N ILE A 130 7.55 -16.88 -6.57
CA ILE A 130 8.12 -15.64 -6.00
C ILE A 130 9.58 -15.82 -5.57
N LYS A 131 9.94 -17.00 -5.06
CA LYS A 131 11.30 -17.28 -4.57
C LYS A 131 12.34 -17.44 -5.67
N ASN A 132 11.94 -17.69 -6.90
CA ASN A 132 12.86 -17.92 -7.99
C ASN A 132 13.26 -16.62 -8.72
N VAL A 133 12.43 -15.58 -8.66
CA VAL A 133 12.71 -14.32 -9.35
C VAL A 133 13.87 -13.57 -8.72
N ALA A 134 13.97 -13.59 -7.37
CA ALA A 134 15.09 -12.97 -6.66
C ALA A 134 16.43 -13.72 -6.80
N SER A 135 16.39 -15.01 -7.17
CA SER A 135 17.60 -15.84 -7.31
C SER A 135 18.10 -15.92 -8.77
N GLU A 136 17.26 -15.61 -9.76
CA GLU A 136 17.63 -15.59 -11.16
C GLU A 136 18.36 -14.29 -11.53
N ASP A 137 18.02 -13.17 -10.89
CA ASP A 137 18.72 -11.88 -11.10
C ASP A 137 20.16 -11.85 -10.51
N GLU A 138 20.46 -12.68 -9.50
CA GLU A 138 21.82 -12.84 -8.97
C GLU A 138 22.69 -13.77 -9.84
N ALA A 139 22.08 -14.68 -10.60
CA ALA A 139 22.80 -15.62 -11.46
C ALA A 139 23.18 -15.03 -12.83
N ASP A 140 22.47 -14.01 -13.31
CA ASP A 140 22.74 -13.34 -14.59
C ASP A 140 23.75 -12.18 -14.47
N GLN A 141 24.17 -11.83 -13.24
CA GLN A 141 25.20 -10.81 -12.97
C GLN A 141 26.55 -11.38 -12.53
N ALA A 142 26.75 -12.69 -12.54
CA ALA A 142 27.99 -13.40 -12.31
C ALA A 142 28.48 -14.05 -13.61
#